data_5a2978ff39c79ecc63036d263016c6ed
#
_entry.id   5a2978ff39c79ecc63036d263016c6ed
#
_cell.length_a   1.000
_cell.length_b   1.000
_cell.length_c   1.000
_cell.angle_alpha   90.00
_cell.angle_beta   90.00
_cell.angle_gamma   90.00
#
_symmetry.space_group_name_H-M   'P 1'
#
loop_
_entity.id
_entity.type
_entity.pdbx_description
1 polymer ?
#
loop_
_entity_poly.entity_id
_entity_poly.type
_entity_poly.pdbx_seq_one_letter_code
_entity_poly.pdbx_strand_id
1 'polypeptide(L)'
;MKEKKKKLKKPLVGFIGQGFIGRNMADDFVARGYSVVRYDNENFRANKDLIKTCDFVFIAVPTPSTPRGFDDSILREVIRLVGDGKTAIIKSTIKIGTTEKFQKMYPKKYLLHSPEFLTEKNAARDTKFPPRNIIGYTKKSKIKAPAVLKLLPKAPYNFLVNSREAELVKYMGNNFLFLKVVFANIVYNLARRKKVNYDIVADIVGYDSRIGHGHLAVKDNSDLAKKPGRGAGGHCFLKDMAAFAEMFKEEPLKSREDKLAAAFLDQAVKLNNRLLLDSKKDLDFLAAIYNIRK
;
A
#
# COMPACT_ATOMS: atom_id res chain seq x y z
N MET A 1 -5.02 -51.69 4.16
CA MET A 1 -5.37 -50.64 5.15
C MET A 1 -5.05 -49.27 4.53
N LYS A 2 -6.07 -48.46 4.20
CA LYS A 2 -5.86 -47.10 3.71
C LYS A 2 -5.61 -46.17 4.90
N GLU A 3 -4.37 -45.71 5.07
CA GLU A 3 -4.09 -44.66 6.05
C GLU A 3 -4.97 -43.43 5.76
N LYS A 4 -5.87 -43.12 6.69
CA LYS A 4 -6.61 -41.85 6.69
C LYS A 4 -5.60 -40.73 6.92
N LYS A 5 -5.14 -40.07 5.82
CA LYS A 5 -4.38 -38.80 5.94
C LYS A 5 -5.17 -37.86 6.86
N LYS A 6 -4.67 -37.65 8.05
CA LYS A 6 -5.21 -36.68 9.02
C LYS A 6 -5.27 -35.33 8.33
N LYS A 7 -6.45 -34.83 7.98
CA LYS A 7 -6.62 -33.50 7.42
C LYS A 7 -6.06 -32.49 8.43
N LEU A 8 -4.90 -31.93 8.18
CA LEU A 8 -4.33 -30.88 9.03
C LEU A 8 -5.37 -29.77 9.18
N LYS A 9 -5.71 -29.46 10.43
CA LYS A 9 -6.65 -28.37 10.75
C LYS A 9 -6.09 -27.07 10.24
N LYS A 10 -6.84 -26.34 9.42
CA LYS A 10 -6.44 -25.01 8.94
C LYS A 10 -6.24 -24.07 10.14
N PRO A 11 -5.24 -23.17 10.10
CA PRO A 11 -5.02 -22.21 11.18
C PRO A 11 -6.19 -21.23 11.30
N LEU A 12 -6.39 -20.69 12.49
CA LEU A 12 -7.30 -19.57 12.75
C LEU A 12 -6.63 -18.27 12.29
N VAL A 13 -7.33 -17.50 11.47
CA VAL A 13 -6.77 -16.28 10.85
C VAL A 13 -7.54 -15.04 11.31
N GLY A 14 -6.82 -14.06 11.83
CA GLY A 14 -7.37 -12.76 12.22
C GLY A 14 -7.18 -11.71 11.15
N PHE A 15 -8.13 -10.79 11.03
CA PHE A 15 -8.05 -9.60 10.18
C PHE A 15 -8.39 -8.36 10.99
N ILE A 16 -7.42 -7.46 11.14
CA ILE A 16 -7.59 -6.16 11.81
C ILE A 16 -7.67 -5.07 10.74
N GLY A 17 -8.76 -4.28 10.81
CA GLY A 17 -9.14 -3.31 9.79
C GLY A 17 -10.01 -3.96 8.72
N GLN A 18 -11.25 -3.45 8.54
CA GLN A 18 -12.23 -3.99 7.60
C GLN A 18 -12.55 -3.00 6.46
N GLY A 19 -11.57 -2.15 6.11
CA GLY A 19 -11.58 -1.36 4.89
C GLY A 19 -11.50 -2.24 3.62
N PHE A 20 -11.34 -1.63 2.45
CA PHE A 20 -11.36 -2.37 1.18
C PHE A 20 -10.29 -3.48 1.09
N ILE A 21 -9.13 -3.35 1.73
CA ILE A 21 -8.10 -4.41 1.78
C ILE A 21 -8.52 -5.53 2.73
N GLY A 22 -8.72 -5.22 4.00
CA GLY A 22 -8.94 -6.24 5.03
C GLY A 22 -10.23 -7.02 4.84
N ARG A 23 -11.32 -6.36 4.41
CA ARG A 23 -12.60 -7.02 4.12
C ARG A 23 -12.47 -8.00 2.95
N ASN A 24 -11.94 -7.56 1.80
CA ASN A 24 -11.80 -8.44 0.63
C ASN A 24 -10.88 -9.64 0.92
N MET A 25 -9.79 -9.44 1.67
CA MET A 25 -8.93 -10.55 2.11
C MET A 25 -9.67 -11.51 3.05
N ALA A 26 -10.39 -11.01 4.05
CA ALA A 26 -11.15 -11.85 4.98
C ALA A 26 -12.22 -12.66 4.25
N ASP A 27 -12.92 -12.07 3.27
CA ASP A 27 -13.92 -12.75 2.44
C ASP A 27 -13.29 -13.87 1.60
N ASP A 28 -12.12 -13.64 0.97
CA ASP A 28 -11.39 -14.65 0.23
C ASP A 28 -10.96 -15.83 1.14
N PHE A 29 -10.47 -15.54 2.34
CA PHE A 29 -10.08 -16.59 3.30
C PHE A 29 -11.29 -17.44 3.73
N VAL A 30 -12.43 -16.81 4.00
CA VAL A 30 -13.70 -17.52 4.29
C VAL A 30 -14.10 -18.40 3.10
N ALA A 31 -14.10 -17.85 1.89
CA ALA A 31 -14.42 -18.60 0.66
C ALA A 31 -13.49 -19.79 0.43
N ARG A 32 -12.22 -19.70 0.85
CA ARG A 32 -11.26 -20.81 0.82
C ARG A 32 -11.38 -21.76 2.03
N GLY A 33 -12.38 -21.57 2.91
CA GLY A 33 -12.71 -22.45 4.04
C GLY A 33 -11.78 -22.32 5.24
N TYR A 34 -11.21 -21.14 5.49
CA TYR A 34 -10.52 -20.82 6.75
C TYR A 34 -11.52 -20.33 7.80
N SER A 35 -11.23 -20.61 9.07
CA SER A 35 -11.88 -19.93 10.17
C SER A 35 -11.28 -18.53 10.33
N VAL A 36 -12.13 -17.49 10.32
CA VAL A 36 -11.72 -16.09 10.30
C VAL A 36 -12.29 -15.32 11.47
N VAL A 37 -11.45 -14.53 12.14
CA VAL A 37 -11.84 -13.52 13.13
C VAL A 37 -11.61 -12.15 12.52
N ARG A 38 -12.66 -11.32 12.40
CA ARG A 38 -12.59 -9.94 11.94
C ARG A 38 -12.64 -9.00 13.12
N TYR A 39 -11.85 -7.93 13.06
CA TYR A 39 -11.87 -6.87 14.05
C TYR A 39 -11.70 -5.51 13.37
N ASP A 40 -12.55 -4.57 13.75
CA ASP A 40 -12.42 -3.11 13.56
C ASP A 40 -13.10 -2.38 14.72
N ASN A 41 -13.03 -1.05 14.71
CA ASN A 41 -13.65 -0.23 15.75
C ASN A 41 -15.15 0.02 15.54
N GLU A 42 -15.72 -0.40 14.42
CA GLU A 42 -17.12 -0.16 14.06
C GLU A 42 -17.95 -1.42 14.16
N ASN A 43 -17.86 -2.32 13.16
CA ASN A 43 -18.78 -3.44 13.01
C ASN A 43 -18.37 -4.71 13.79
N PHE A 44 -17.06 -4.87 14.10
CA PHE A 44 -16.53 -6.11 14.70
C PHE A 44 -15.78 -5.85 16.00
N ARG A 45 -16.15 -4.81 16.73
CA ARG A 45 -15.51 -4.38 17.98
C ARG A 45 -15.52 -5.46 19.06
N ALA A 46 -16.59 -6.26 19.14
CA ALA A 46 -16.72 -7.35 20.11
C ALA A 46 -15.66 -8.45 19.95
N ASN A 47 -15.04 -8.58 18.77
CA ASN A 47 -14.03 -9.61 18.49
C ASN A 47 -12.61 -9.22 18.92
N LYS A 48 -12.42 -8.08 19.56
CA LYS A 48 -11.09 -7.58 19.95
C LYS A 48 -10.26 -8.62 20.68
N ASP A 49 -10.84 -9.24 21.69
CA ASP A 49 -10.14 -10.22 22.52
C ASP A 49 -9.91 -11.58 21.83
N LEU A 50 -10.64 -11.88 20.75
CA LEU A 50 -10.45 -13.09 19.98
C LEU A 50 -9.19 -13.02 19.09
N ILE A 51 -8.72 -11.80 18.72
CA ILE A 51 -7.53 -11.61 17.89
C ILE A 51 -6.29 -12.27 18.49
N LYS A 52 -6.12 -12.24 19.82
CA LYS A 52 -4.98 -12.87 20.51
C LYS A 52 -4.90 -14.39 20.32
N THR A 53 -6.01 -15.04 19.98
CA THR A 53 -6.09 -16.50 19.77
C THR A 53 -5.70 -16.92 18.35
N CYS A 54 -5.72 -15.98 17.38
CA CYS A 54 -5.44 -16.27 15.97
C CYS A 54 -3.96 -16.64 15.77
N ASP A 55 -3.71 -17.64 14.91
CA ASP A 55 -2.34 -18.09 14.59
C ASP A 55 -1.61 -17.09 13.69
N PHE A 56 -2.35 -16.47 12.76
CA PHE A 56 -1.90 -15.46 11.84
C PHE A 56 -2.89 -14.28 11.85
N VAL A 57 -2.38 -13.05 11.94
CA VAL A 57 -3.20 -11.85 11.96
C VAL A 57 -2.74 -10.90 10.88
N PHE A 58 -3.58 -10.66 9.87
CA PHE A 58 -3.37 -9.65 8.85
C PHE A 58 -3.86 -8.30 9.36
N ILE A 59 -3.03 -7.27 9.22
CA ILE A 59 -3.31 -5.92 9.74
C ILE A 59 -3.35 -4.94 8.57
N ALA A 60 -4.53 -4.39 8.29
CA ALA A 60 -4.80 -3.46 7.20
C ALA A 60 -5.50 -2.20 7.73
N VAL A 61 -4.80 -1.46 8.59
CA VAL A 61 -5.29 -0.23 9.23
C VAL A 61 -4.72 1.02 8.54
N PRO A 62 -5.36 2.19 8.68
CA PRO A 62 -4.82 3.44 8.17
C PRO A 62 -3.45 3.78 8.75
N THR A 63 -2.56 4.27 7.90
CA THR A 63 -1.24 4.82 8.23
C THR A 63 -1.11 6.14 7.47
N PRO A 64 -1.75 7.21 7.96
CA PRO A 64 -1.81 8.47 7.24
C PRO A 64 -0.48 9.21 7.23
N SER A 65 -0.23 9.96 6.15
CA SER A 65 0.70 11.08 6.15
C SER A 65 -0.08 12.33 6.52
N THR A 66 0.48 13.12 7.41
CA THR A 66 -0.10 14.37 7.92
C THR A 66 0.92 15.50 7.75
N PRO A 67 0.57 16.77 7.96
CA PRO A 67 1.54 17.86 7.98
C PRO A 67 2.62 17.71 9.07
N ARG A 68 2.40 16.83 10.07
CA ARG A 68 3.36 16.48 11.13
C ARG A 68 4.23 15.27 10.76
N GLY A 69 4.04 14.69 9.59
CA GLY A 69 4.72 13.49 9.11
C GLY A 69 3.85 12.24 9.11
N PHE A 70 4.51 11.11 8.91
CA PHE A 70 3.88 9.79 8.84
C PHE A 70 3.43 9.31 10.24
N ASP A 71 2.18 8.81 10.34
CA ASP A 71 1.60 8.36 11.60
C ASP A 71 1.39 6.83 11.62
N ASP A 72 2.13 6.14 12.49
CA ASP A 72 2.04 4.70 12.73
C ASP A 72 1.30 4.34 14.04
N SER A 73 0.64 5.30 14.68
CA SER A 73 0.05 5.15 16.02
C SER A 73 -1.01 4.05 16.08
N ILE A 74 -1.94 4.03 15.13
CA ILE A 74 -3.00 3.00 15.04
C ILE A 74 -2.37 1.61 14.86
N LEU A 75 -1.37 1.49 13.97
CA LEU A 75 -0.69 0.23 13.73
C LEU A 75 0.02 -0.27 15.00
N ARG A 76 0.67 0.61 15.73
CA ARG A 76 1.33 0.30 17.00
C ARG A 76 0.34 -0.21 18.05
N GLU A 77 -0.83 0.40 18.13
CA GLU A 77 -1.89 -0.01 19.04
C GLU A 77 -2.40 -1.42 18.71
N VAL A 78 -2.75 -1.67 17.46
CA VAL A 78 -3.39 -2.94 17.07
C VAL A 78 -2.44 -4.14 17.05
N ILE A 79 -1.13 -3.93 16.84
CA ILE A 79 -0.13 -5.01 16.98
C ILE A 79 -0.15 -5.61 18.41
N ARG A 80 -0.48 -4.82 19.43
CA ARG A 80 -0.58 -5.32 20.82
C ARG A 80 -1.66 -6.39 20.99
N LEU A 81 -2.70 -6.35 20.18
CA LEU A 81 -3.81 -7.32 20.22
C LEU A 81 -3.40 -8.71 19.75
N VAL A 82 -2.34 -8.82 18.95
CA VAL A 82 -1.83 -10.11 18.49
C VAL A 82 -1.20 -10.86 19.66
N GLY A 83 -1.52 -12.14 19.84
CA GLY A 83 -1.01 -12.97 20.95
C GLY A 83 0.51 -13.21 20.87
N ASP A 84 1.12 -13.48 22.02
CA ASP A 84 2.52 -13.90 22.08
C ASP A 84 2.72 -15.25 21.35
N GLY A 85 3.84 -15.42 20.67
CA GLY A 85 4.11 -16.59 19.81
C GLY A 85 3.32 -16.60 18.49
N LYS A 86 2.40 -15.67 18.27
CA LYS A 86 1.59 -15.55 17.05
C LYS A 86 2.27 -14.67 16.00
N THR A 87 1.72 -14.69 14.79
CA THR A 87 2.30 -14.01 13.62
C THR A 87 1.44 -12.84 13.17
N ALA A 88 1.98 -11.64 13.17
CA ALA A 88 1.36 -10.42 12.64
C ALA A 88 1.91 -10.12 11.24
N ILE A 89 1.01 -9.94 10.27
CA ILE A 89 1.35 -9.62 8.87
C ILE A 89 0.80 -8.23 8.57
N ILE A 90 1.70 -7.25 8.45
CA ILE A 90 1.35 -5.86 8.18
C ILE A 90 1.07 -5.70 6.68
N LYS A 91 -0.16 -5.33 6.33
CA LYS A 91 -0.60 -5.01 4.97
C LYS A 91 -0.59 -3.51 4.71
N SER A 92 -0.69 -2.71 5.76
CA SER A 92 -0.62 -1.24 5.67
C SER A 92 0.71 -0.79 5.08
N THR A 93 0.71 0.29 4.30
CA THR A 93 1.95 0.93 3.82
C THR A 93 2.67 1.56 5.00
N ILE A 94 3.94 1.26 5.17
CA ILE A 94 4.75 1.71 6.32
C ILE A 94 6.13 2.17 5.85
N LYS A 95 6.76 3.10 6.59
CA LYS A 95 8.13 3.56 6.30
C LYS A 95 9.13 2.42 6.37
N ILE A 96 10.21 2.54 5.60
CA ILE A 96 11.30 1.56 5.55
C ILE A 96 11.92 1.37 6.93
N GLY A 97 12.04 0.12 7.38
CA GLY A 97 12.55 -0.24 8.70
C GLY A 97 11.48 -0.35 9.80
N THR A 98 10.22 -0.02 9.51
CA THR A 98 9.12 -0.06 10.50
C THR A 98 8.85 -1.46 11.01
N THR A 99 8.88 -2.48 10.15
CA THR A 99 8.69 -3.89 10.57
C THR A 99 9.78 -4.32 11.56
N GLU A 100 11.04 -3.95 11.32
CA GLU A 100 12.15 -4.24 12.23
C GLU A 100 12.02 -3.48 13.56
N LYS A 101 11.61 -2.19 13.51
CA LYS A 101 11.33 -1.37 14.69
C LYS A 101 10.27 -2.05 15.56
N PHE A 102 9.15 -2.47 14.97
CA PHE A 102 8.09 -3.14 15.71
C PHE A 102 8.50 -4.55 16.16
N GLN A 103 9.32 -5.28 15.40
CA GLN A 103 9.83 -6.58 15.85
C GLN A 103 10.69 -6.44 17.12
N LYS A 104 11.46 -5.37 17.26
CA LYS A 104 12.21 -5.07 18.50
C LYS A 104 11.28 -4.70 19.65
N MET A 105 10.23 -3.92 19.38
CA MET A 105 9.23 -3.52 20.38
C MET A 105 8.37 -4.69 20.88
N TYR A 106 8.11 -5.69 20.02
CA TYR A 106 7.27 -6.85 20.32
C TYR A 106 8.06 -8.16 20.14
N PRO A 107 9.07 -8.42 21.00
CA PRO A 107 10.01 -9.52 20.81
C PRO A 107 9.37 -10.91 20.95
N LYS A 108 8.18 -11.03 21.55
CA LYS A 108 7.47 -12.30 21.67
C LYS A 108 6.58 -12.65 20.47
N LYS A 109 6.39 -11.73 19.52
CA LYS A 109 5.59 -11.93 18.30
C LYS A 109 6.49 -12.13 17.09
N TYR A 110 5.90 -12.59 15.96
CA TYR A 110 6.59 -12.66 14.67
C TYR A 110 5.96 -11.63 13.73
N LEU A 111 6.73 -10.61 13.34
CA LEU A 111 6.25 -9.53 12.49
C LEU A 111 6.78 -9.68 11.06
N LEU A 112 5.86 -9.65 10.10
CA LEU A 112 6.15 -9.65 8.68
C LEU A 112 5.44 -8.48 8.02
N HIS A 113 5.93 -8.06 6.86
CA HIS A 113 5.28 -7.09 6.00
C HIS A 113 4.86 -7.77 4.69
N SER A 114 3.65 -7.52 4.24
CA SER A 114 3.15 -8.01 2.96
C SER A 114 2.42 -6.87 2.27
N PRO A 115 3.12 -6.06 1.47
CA PRO A 115 2.55 -4.87 0.84
C PRO A 115 1.36 -5.23 -0.05
N GLU A 116 0.44 -4.27 -0.23
CA GLU A 116 -0.76 -4.44 -1.01
C GLU A 116 -0.75 -3.58 -2.27
N PHE A 117 -1.28 -4.13 -3.36
CA PHE A 117 -1.31 -3.49 -4.68
C PHE A 117 -2.71 -3.50 -5.30
N LEU A 118 -3.75 -3.73 -4.51
CA LEU A 118 -5.14 -3.72 -4.98
C LEU A 118 -5.50 -2.34 -5.52
N THR A 119 -6.32 -2.36 -6.58
CA THR A 119 -7.03 -1.18 -7.04
C THR A 119 -8.43 -1.19 -6.43
N GLU A 120 -8.95 -0.04 -6.02
CA GLU A 120 -10.28 0.04 -5.39
C GLU A 120 -11.36 -0.55 -6.29
N LYS A 121 -11.30 -0.25 -7.59
CA LYS A 121 -12.25 -0.74 -8.60
C LYS A 121 -12.27 -2.27 -8.73
N ASN A 122 -11.14 -2.95 -8.53
CA ASN A 122 -10.99 -4.38 -8.75
C ASN A 122 -10.57 -5.14 -7.49
N ALA A 123 -10.76 -4.58 -6.29
CA ALA A 123 -10.21 -5.11 -5.04
C ALA A 123 -10.51 -6.59 -4.80
N ALA A 124 -11.74 -7.04 -5.04
CA ALA A 124 -12.13 -8.44 -4.87
C ALA A 124 -11.41 -9.37 -5.87
N ARG A 125 -11.29 -8.95 -7.14
CA ARG A 125 -10.59 -9.71 -8.18
C ARG A 125 -9.09 -9.76 -7.91
N ASP A 126 -8.50 -8.60 -7.61
CA ASP A 126 -7.07 -8.45 -7.37
C ASP A 126 -6.65 -9.24 -6.12
N THR A 127 -7.52 -9.32 -5.08
CA THR A 127 -7.31 -10.17 -3.90
C THR A 127 -7.26 -11.65 -4.28
N LYS A 128 -8.20 -12.11 -5.12
CA LYS A 128 -8.33 -13.53 -5.50
C LYS A 128 -7.27 -13.97 -6.49
N PHE A 129 -6.84 -13.08 -7.38
CA PHE A 129 -5.87 -13.34 -8.46
C PHE A 129 -4.73 -12.32 -8.43
N PRO A 130 -3.91 -12.30 -7.37
CA PRO A 130 -2.81 -11.35 -7.29
C PRO A 130 -1.74 -11.66 -8.34
N PRO A 131 -1.17 -10.65 -9.01
CA PRO A 131 -0.08 -10.87 -9.96
C PRO A 131 1.20 -11.33 -9.27
N ARG A 132 1.35 -11.02 -7.99
CA ARG A 132 2.49 -11.43 -7.17
C ARG A 132 2.16 -11.41 -5.69
N ASN A 133 2.84 -12.26 -4.92
CA ASN A 133 2.88 -12.20 -3.46
C ASN A 133 4.27 -11.79 -2.98
N ILE A 134 4.33 -10.90 -2.02
CA ILE A 134 5.58 -10.43 -1.41
C ILE A 134 5.45 -10.58 0.10
N ILE A 135 6.40 -11.29 0.72
CA ILE A 135 6.51 -11.45 2.17
C ILE A 135 7.87 -10.93 2.62
N GLY A 136 7.86 -9.78 3.26
CA GLY A 136 9.00 -9.19 3.92
C GLY A 136 9.13 -9.71 5.35
N TYR A 137 10.30 -10.23 5.70
CA TYR A 137 10.57 -10.79 7.02
C TYR A 137 11.71 -10.05 7.74
N THR A 138 11.67 -10.10 9.07
CA THR A 138 12.82 -9.75 9.93
C THR A 138 13.66 -11.01 10.19
N LYS A 139 14.88 -10.85 10.73
CA LYS A 139 15.72 -12.00 11.13
C LYS A 139 14.93 -13.02 11.96
N LYS A 140 14.09 -12.55 12.91
CA LYS A 140 13.27 -13.40 13.76
C LYS A 140 12.13 -14.06 13.03
N SER A 141 11.39 -13.32 12.22
CA SER A 141 10.15 -13.80 11.58
C SER A 141 10.40 -14.60 10.31
N LYS A 142 11.64 -14.72 9.81
CA LYS A 142 12.00 -15.47 8.61
C LYS A 142 11.45 -16.89 8.60
N ILE A 143 11.47 -17.57 9.73
CA ILE A 143 10.96 -18.95 9.89
C ILE A 143 9.44 -19.04 9.61
N LYS A 144 8.68 -17.96 9.77
CA LYS A 144 7.23 -17.91 9.53
C LYS A 144 6.85 -17.54 8.09
N ALA A 145 7.77 -16.93 7.33
CA ALA A 145 7.48 -16.40 6.00
C ALA A 145 6.95 -17.46 4.99
N PRO A 146 7.49 -18.69 4.91
CA PRO A 146 6.95 -19.71 4.01
C PRO A 146 5.52 -20.14 4.38
N ALA A 147 5.19 -20.19 5.67
CA ALA A 147 3.84 -20.54 6.14
C ALA A 147 2.85 -19.43 5.77
N VAL A 148 3.23 -18.15 5.93
CA VAL A 148 2.40 -17.00 5.52
C VAL A 148 2.17 -17.00 4.01
N LEU A 149 3.22 -17.26 3.21
CA LEU A 149 3.08 -17.32 1.76
C LEU A 149 2.07 -18.41 1.32
N LYS A 150 2.06 -19.56 1.97
CA LYS A 150 1.09 -20.64 1.70
C LYS A 150 -0.37 -20.27 2.04
N LEU A 151 -0.60 -19.29 2.91
CA LEU A 151 -1.94 -18.79 3.25
C LEU A 151 -2.49 -17.89 2.14
N LEU A 152 -1.64 -17.16 1.43
CA LEU A 152 -2.07 -16.22 0.40
C LEU A 152 -2.67 -16.95 -0.82
N PRO A 153 -3.52 -16.29 -1.61
CA PRO A 153 -3.95 -16.81 -2.92
C PRO A 153 -2.75 -17.10 -3.82
N LYS A 154 -2.89 -18.07 -4.70
CA LYS A 154 -1.84 -18.41 -5.65
C LYS A 154 -1.54 -17.23 -6.57
N ALA A 155 -0.26 -16.93 -6.76
CA ALA A 155 0.22 -15.92 -7.68
C ALA A 155 1.30 -16.52 -8.60
N PRO A 156 1.47 -15.99 -9.84
CA PRO A 156 2.54 -16.44 -10.75
C PRO A 156 3.93 -16.14 -10.16
N TYR A 157 4.07 -15.03 -9.42
CA TYR A 157 5.34 -14.64 -8.80
C TYR A 157 5.22 -14.57 -7.28
N ASN A 158 6.19 -15.15 -6.58
CA ASN A 158 6.20 -15.20 -5.12
C ASN A 158 7.59 -14.85 -4.58
N PHE A 159 7.67 -13.87 -3.67
CA PHE A 159 8.93 -13.35 -3.16
C PHE A 159 8.98 -13.44 -1.63
N LEU A 160 10.06 -14.00 -1.10
CA LEU A 160 10.44 -13.94 0.30
C LEU A 160 11.69 -13.08 0.41
N VAL A 161 11.57 -11.88 0.96
CA VAL A 161 12.62 -10.86 0.99
C VAL A 161 12.76 -10.28 2.41
N ASN A 162 13.80 -9.47 2.68
CA ASN A 162 13.85 -8.73 3.94
C ASN A 162 12.71 -7.71 4.01
N SER A 163 12.29 -7.37 5.23
CA SER A 163 11.17 -6.43 5.43
C SER A 163 11.41 -5.07 4.78
N ARG A 164 12.65 -4.55 4.84
CA ARG A 164 13.01 -3.25 4.23
C ARG A 164 12.81 -3.24 2.71
N GLU A 165 13.17 -4.34 2.04
CA GLU A 165 12.96 -4.51 0.60
C GLU A 165 11.47 -4.52 0.27
N ALA A 166 10.67 -5.29 1.03
CA ALA A 166 9.22 -5.34 0.83
C ALA A 166 8.56 -3.98 1.07
N GLU A 167 9.00 -3.22 2.08
CA GLU A 167 8.54 -1.86 2.37
C GLU A 167 8.87 -0.91 1.23
N LEU A 168 10.11 -0.94 0.70
CA LEU A 168 10.54 -0.08 -0.42
C LEU A 168 9.81 -0.40 -1.72
N VAL A 169 9.53 -1.68 -2.02
CA VAL A 169 8.79 -2.09 -3.24
C VAL A 169 7.44 -1.38 -3.35
N LYS A 170 6.73 -1.19 -2.22
CA LYS A 170 5.45 -0.46 -2.22
C LYS A 170 5.63 1.00 -2.62
N TYR A 171 6.59 1.68 -2.03
CA TYR A 171 6.88 3.08 -2.36
C TYR A 171 7.37 3.24 -3.79
N MET A 172 8.28 2.38 -4.26
CA MET A 172 8.78 2.42 -5.63
C MET A 172 7.64 2.33 -6.64
N GLY A 173 6.72 1.36 -6.45
CA GLY A 173 5.60 1.17 -7.36
C GLY A 173 4.65 2.38 -7.39
N ASN A 174 4.18 2.82 -6.23
CA ASN A 174 3.21 3.92 -6.16
C ASN A 174 3.81 5.26 -6.61
N ASN A 175 5.06 5.53 -6.24
CA ASN A 175 5.71 6.80 -6.61
C ASN A 175 6.15 6.83 -8.08
N PHE A 176 6.50 5.69 -8.66
CA PHE A 176 6.71 5.59 -10.10
C PHE A 176 5.44 5.95 -10.88
N LEU A 177 4.29 5.40 -10.47
CA LEU A 177 3.01 5.72 -11.08
C LEU A 177 2.59 7.17 -10.85
N PHE A 178 2.85 7.72 -9.66
CA PHE A 178 2.66 9.15 -9.39
C PHE A 178 3.46 10.03 -10.37
N LEU A 179 4.75 9.76 -10.52
CA LEU A 179 5.61 10.51 -11.46
C LEU A 179 5.17 10.34 -12.90
N LYS A 180 4.68 9.16 -13.29
CA LYS A 180 4.12 8.90 -14.62
C LYS A 180 2.93 9.83 -14.90
N VAL A 181 2.00 9.98 -13.94
CA VAL A 181 0.87 10.91 -14.07
C VAL A 181 1.33 12.35 -14.16
N VAL A 182 2.31 12.76 -13.33
CA VAL A 182 2.86 14.12 -13.37
C VAL A 182 3.52 14.39 -14.73
N PHE A 183 4.32 13.46 -15.24
CA PHE A 183 4.97 13.58 -16.54
C PHE A 183 3.96 13.66 -17.69
N ALA A 184 2.92 12.82 -17.68
CA ALA A 184 1.82 12.87 -18.63
C ALA A 184 1.17 14.28 -18.67
N ASN A 185 0.99 14.90 -17.51
CA ASN A 185 0.45 16.26 -17.41
C ASN A 185 1.41 17.33 -17.95
N ILE A 186 2.73 17.15 -17.81
CA ILE A 186 3.73 18.04 -18.44
C ILE A 186 3.63 17.94 -19.96
N VAL A 187 3.59 16.71 -20.51
CA VAL A 187 3.45 16.48 -21.96
C VAL A 187 2.14 17.05 -22.49
N TYR A 188 1.03 16.87 -21.75
CA TYR A 188 -0.27 17.47 -22.09
C TYR A 188 -0.19 18.99 -22.20
N ASN A 189 0.49 19.67 -21.26
CA ASN A 189 0.64 21.13 -21.32
C ASN A 189 1.45 21.55 -22.55
N LEU A 190 2.49 20.79 -22.94
CA LEU A 190 3.24 21.05 -24.16
C LEU A 190 2.39 20.83 -25.41
N ALA A 191 1.67 19.70 -25.47
CA ALA A 191 0.77 19.36 -26.58
C ALA A 191 -0.27 20.47 -26.84
N ARG A 192 -0.91 20.97 -25.75
CA ARG A 192 -1.84 22.12 -25.86
C ARG A 192 -1.19 23.36 -26.47
N ARG A 193 0.00 23.73 -26.01
CA ARG A 193 0.72 24.92 -26.55
C ARG A 193 1.12 24.74 -28.00
N LYS A 194 1.41 23.50 -28.44
CA LYS A 194 1.79 23.14 -29.79
C LYS A 194 0.59 22.75 -30.68
N LYS A 195 -0.65 22.81 -30.15
CA LYS A 195 -1.88 22.41 -30.86
C LYS A 195 -1.86 20.92 -31.32
N VAL A 196 -1.23 20.06 -30.54
CA VAL A 196 -1.17 18.60 -30.75
C VAL A 196 -2.27 17.93 -29.95
N ASN A 197 -2.91 16.91 -30.52
CA ASN A 197 -3.88 16.08 -29.79
C ASN A 197 -3.12 15.11 -28.88
N TYR A 198 -3.17 15.39 -27.56
CA TYR A 198 -2.51 14.59 -26.55
C TYR A 198 -3.06 13.15 -26.48
N ASP A 199 -4.36 12.95 -26.64
CA ASP A 199 -4.98 11.62 -26.46
C ASP A 199 -4.47 10.64 -27.53
N ILE A 200 -4.25 11.10 -28.77
CA ILE A 200 -3.61 10.30 -29.83
C ILE A 200 -2.17 9.95 -29.45
N VAL A 201 -1.41 10.93 -28.93
CA VAL A 201 -0.02 10.69 -28.51
C VAL A 201 0.04 9.69 -27.36
N ALA A 202 -0.82 9.85 -26.35
CA ALA A 202 -0.89 8.96 -25.19
C ALA A 202 -1.27 7.52 -25.59
N ASP A 203 -2.22 7.38 -26.52
CA ASP A 203 -2.62 6.06 -27.03
C ASP A 203 -1.46 5.37 -27.75
N ILE A 204 -0.83 6.05 -28.71
CA ILE A 204 0.31 5.49 -29.47
C ILE A 204 1.46 5.09 -28.54
N VAL A 205 1.84 5.96 -27.59
CA VAL A 205 2.91 5.67 -26.63
C VAL A 205 2.53 4.52 -25.71
N GLY A 206 1.25 4.35 -25.39
CA GLY A 206 0.74 3.27 -24.55
C GLY A 206 0.94 1.86 -25.14
N TYR A 207 1.11 1.71 -26.47
CA TYR A 207 1.46 0.43 -27.10
C TYR A 207 2.91 -0.02 -26.88
N ASP A 208 3.80 0.87 -26.44
CA ASP A 208 5.11 0.43 -25.97
C ASP A 208 4.95 -0.33 -24.64
N SER A 209 5.26 -1.65 -24.65
CA SER A 209 5.10 -2.52 -23.48
C SER A 209 5.91 -2.06 -22.25
N ARG A 210 6.98 -1.29 -22.45
CA ARG A 210 7.78 -0.67 -21.38
C ARG A 210 7.04 0.47 -20.67
N ILE A 211 6.06 1.09 -21.34
CA ILE A 211 5.28 2.22 -20.86
C ILE A 211 3.87 1.76 -20.46
N GLY A 212 3.14 1.14 -21.38
CA GLY A 212 1.75 0.70 -21.18
C GLY A 212 0.76 1.86 -21.03
N HIS A 213 -0.53 1.61 -21.27
CA HIS A 213 -1.59 2.64 -21.26
C HIS A 213 -1.93 3.17 -19.84
N GLY A 214 -1.65 2.40 -18.78
CA GLY A 214 -2.01 2.78 -17.42
C GLY A 214 -1.38 4.12 -17.01
N HIS A 215 -2.17 5.01 -16.38
CA HIS A 215 -1.72 6.28 -15.82
C HIS A 215 -1.23 7.33 -16.83
N LEU A 216 -1.64 7.23 -18.11
CA LEU A 216 -1.42 8.24 -19.13
C LEU A 216 -2.62 9.19 -19.27
N ALA A 217 -3.80 8.82 -18.81
CA ALA A 217 -4.97 9.71 -18.83
C ALA A 217 -4.72 10.94 -17.96
N VAL A 218 -4.87 12.13 -18.55
CA VAL A 218 -4.63 13.41 -17.86
C VAL A 218 -5.80 13.83 -17.00
N LYS A 219 -7.03 13.51 -17.43
CA LYS A 219 -8.23 13.69 -16.62
C LYS A 219 -8.75 12.33 -16.21
N ASP A 220 -8.66 12.05 -14.91
CA ASP A 220 -9.08 10.77 -14.36
C ASP A 220 -9.68 10.96 -12.96
N ASN A 221 -10.48 9.98 -12.54
CA ASN A 221 -11.04 9.91 -11.18
C ASN A 221 -10.01 9.27 -10.25
N SER A 222 -9.93 9.78 -9.03
CA SER A 222 -9.09 9.19 -7.98
C SER A 222 -9.71 7.94 -7.39
N ASP A 223 -11.03 7.93 -7.30
CA ASP A 223 -11.90 6.83 -6.88
C ASP A 223 -13.22 6.90 -7.65
N LEU A 224 -14.07 5.89 -7.49
CA LEU A 224 -15.33 5.76 -8.23
C LEU A 224 -16.35 6.85 -7.94
N ALA A 225 -16.23 7.53 -6.80
CA ALA A 225 -17.21 8.53 -6.34
C ALA A 225 -16.81 9.98 -6.70
N LYS A 226 -15.57 10.22 -7.14
CA LYS A 226 -15.02 11.57 -7.34
C LYS A 226 -15.06 12.02 -8.80
N LYS A 227 -15.12 13.35 -9.00
CA LYS A 227 -15.10 13.94 -10.33
C LYS A 227 -13.73 13.83 -10.98
N PRO A 228 -13.67 13.63 -12.33
CA PRO A 228 -12.39 13.62 -13.05
C PRO A 228 -11.65 14.95 -12.89
N GLY A 229 -10.34 14.86 -12.70
CA GLY A 229 -9.48 16.03 -12.61
C GLY A 229 -8.04 15.67 -12.98
N ARG A 230 -7.19 16.69 -13.04
CA ARG A 230 -5.77 16.55 -13.40
C ARG A 230 -4.92 16.22 -12.16
N GLY A 231 -3.79 15.56 -12.41
CA GLY A 231 -2.82 15.21 -11.38
C GLY A 231 -3.03 13.83 -10.77
N ALA A 232 -1.96 13.30 -10.16
CA ALA A 232 -1.97 12.07 -9.40
C ALA A 232 -2.73 12.29 -8.09
N GLY A 233 -3.93 11.74 -8.03
CA GLY A 233 -4.85 11.90 -6.91
C GLY A 233 -5.06 10.60 -6.14
N GLY A 234 -6.06 10.63 -5.26
CA GLY A 234 -6.39 9.53 -4.37
C GLY A 234 -5.46 9.43 -3.16
N HIS A 235 -5.99 8.78 -2.14
CA HIS A 235 -5.30 8.67 -0.86
C HIS A 235 -3.91 8.02 -0.98
N CYS A 236 -3.77 6.98 -1.82
CA CYS A 236 -2.53 6.21 -1.91
C CYS A 236 -1.37 7.02 -2.51
N PHE A 237 -1.57 7.66 -3.66
CA PHE A 237 -0.48 8.39 -4.32
C PHE A 237 0.01 9.58 -3.51
N LEU A 238 -0.92 10.35 -2.96
CA LEU A 238 -0.58 11.56 -2.20
C LEU A 238 0.16 11.24 -0.91
N LYS A 239 -0.36 10.30 -0.11
CA LYS A 239 0.28 9.94 1.16
C LYS A 239 1.61 9.21 0.97
N ASP A 240 1.71 8.31 -0.04
CA ASP A 240 2.93 7.52 -0.24
C ASP A 240 4.05 8.40 -0.81
N MET A 241 3.75 9.36 -1.69
CA MET A 241 4.72 10.35 -2.16
C MET A 241 5.16 11.28 -1.03
N ALA A 242 4.25 11.74 -0.17
CA ALA A 242 4.59 12.57 0.99
C ALA A 242 5.53 11.82 1.95
N ALA A 243 5.19 10.57 2.31
CA ALA A 243 6.03 9.74 3.17
C ALA A 243 7.39 9.42 2.55
N PHE A 244 7.44 9.18 1.23
CA PHE A 244 8.69 8.91 0.52
C PHE A 244 9.60 10.13 0.48
N ALA A 245 9.07 11.31 0.16
CA ALA A 245 9.83 12.56 0.17
C ALA A 245 10.33 12.92 1.58
N GLU A 246 9.55 12.59 2.61
CA GLU A 246 9.95 12.73 4.02
C GLU A 246 11.12 11.79 4.34
N MET A 247 10.98 10.48 4.07
CA MET A 247 12.03 9.48 4.32
C MET A 247 13.34 9.83 3.59
N PHE A 248 13.25 10.35 2.36
CA PHE A 248 14.43 10.73 1.59
C PHE A 248 15.24 11.85 2.26
N LYS A 249 14.60 12.66 3.13
CA LYS A 249 15.21 13.77 3.85
C LYS A 249 15.52 13.46 5.32
N GLU A 250 15.13 12.30 5.84
CA GLU A 250 15.41 11.90 7.24
C GLU A 250 16.90 11.76 7.51
N GLU A 251 17.67 11.32 6.51
CA GLU A 251 19.12 11.27 6.57
C GLU A 251 19.75 12.52 5.95
N PRO A 252 20.91 12.97 6.44
CA PRO A 252 21.60 14.13 5.88
C PRO A 252 21.90 13.95 4.37
N LEU A 253 21.44 14.88 3.55
CA LEU A 253 21.72 14.90 2.12
C LEU A 253 23.17 15.32 1.87
N LYS A 254 24.09 14.37 1.85
CA LYS A 254 25.54 14.63 1.77
C LYS A 254 26.00 14.92 0.34
N SER A 255 25.48 14.20 -0.63
CA SER A 255 25.90 14.36 -2.02
C SER A 255 25.12 15.49 -2.74
N ARG A 256 25.72 16.03 -3.80
CA ARG A 256 25.03 16.95 -4.71
C ARG A 256 23.85 16.26 -5.41
N GLU A 257 24.00 14.98 -5.72
CA GLU A 257 22.98 14.14 -6.33
C GLU A 257 21.75 14.01 -5.41
N ASP A 258 21.94 13.68 -4.13
CA ASP A 258 20.83 13.58 -3.16
C ASP A 258 20.07 14.91 -3.02
N LYS A 259 20.79 16.05 -3.03
CA LYS A 259 20.16 17.38 -2.96
C LYS A 259 19.31 17.67 -4.21
N LEU A 260 19.79 17.27 -5.39
CA LEU A 260 19.04 17.42 -6.65
C LEU A 260 17.83 16.47 -6.69
N ALA A 261 17.98 15.24 -6.23
CA ALA A 261 16.88 14.28 -6.14
C ALA A 261 15.78 14.77 -5.17
N ALA A 262 16.15 15.28 -3.99
CA ALA A 262 15.20 15.90 -3.07
C ALA A 262 14.47 17.08 -3.69
N ALA A 263 15.20 17.98 -4.39
CA ALA A 263 14.61 19.11 -5.07
C ALA A 263 13.65 18.68 -6.19
N PHE A 264 13.99 17.64 -6.97
CA PHE A 264 13.13 17.07 -7.98
C PHE A 264 11.82 16.52 -7.38
N LEU A 265 11.89 15.76 -6.29
CA LEU A 265 10.71 15.23 -5.59
C LEU A 265 9.82 16.38 -5.10
N ASP A 266 10.40 17.42 -4.50
CA ASP A 266 9.65 18.59 -4.04
C ASP A 266 8.95 19.33 -5.20
N GLN A 267 9.61 19.52 -6.34
CA GLN A 267 8.99 20.16 -7.49
C GLN A 267 7.89 19.29 -8.12
N ALA A 268 8.07 17.97 -8.17
CA ALA A 268 7.03 17.04 -8.63
C ALA A 268 5.78 17.11 -7.74
N VAL A 269 5.95 17.14 -6.42
CA VAL A 269 4.85 17.31 -5.46
C VAL A 269 4.17 18.66 -5.64
N LYS A 270 4.92 19.76 -5.73
CA LYS A 270 4.36 21.12 -5.95
C LYS A 270 3.54 21.20 -7.24
N LEU A 271 4.08 20.66 -8.33
CA LEU A 271 3.37 20.63 -9.62
C LEU A 271 2.09 19.82 -9.51
N ASN A 272 2.16 18.63 -8.90
CA ASN A 272 0.98 17.79 -8.72
C ASN A 272 -0.10 18.48 -7.88
N ASN A 273 0.28 19.07 -6.76
CA ASN A 273 -0.65 19.79 -5.89
C ASN A 273 -1.33 20.95 -6.64
N ARG A 274 -0.58 21.66 -7.50
CA ARG A 274 -1.17 22.72 -8.35
C ARG A 274 -2.17 22.17 -9.35
N LEU A 275 -1.88 21.02 -9.99
CA LEU A 275 -2.81 20.36 -10.92
C LEU A 275 -4.11 19.95 -10.24
N LEU A 276 -4.01 19.39 -9.03
CA LEU A 276 -5.18 19.00 -8.23
C LEU A 276 -6.02 20.22 -7.80
N LEU A 277 -5.38 21.29 -7.34
CA LEU A 277 -6.04 22.54 -6.98
C LEU A 277 -6.79 23.15 -8.15
N ASP A 278 -6.13 23.31 -9.31
CA ASP A 278 -6.70 23.92 -10.50
C ASP A 278 -7.90 23.13 -11.06
N SER A 279 -7.88 21.81 -10.91
CA SER A 279 -8.96 20.93 -11.34
C SER A 279 -9.99 20.60 -10.23
N LYS A 280 -9.80 21.14 -9.02
CA LYS A 280 -10.66 20.88 -7.85
C LYS A 280 -10.79 19.38 -7.51
N LYS A 281 -9.69 18.63 -7.72
CA LYS A 281 -9.61 17.18 -7.45
C LYS A 281 -8.97 16.93 -6.11
N ASP A 282 -9.54 16.06 -5.27
CA ASP A 282 -8.96 15.57 -4.00
C ASP A 282 -8.49 16.66 -3.01
N LEU A 283 -9.23 17.75 -2.92
CA LEU A 283 -8.89 18.90 -2.07
C LEU A 283 -8.85 18.55 -0.58
N ASP A 284 -9.68 17.60 -0.15
CA ASP A 284 -9.70 17.03 1.19
C ASP A 284 -8.36 16.34 1.55
N PHE A 285 -7.80 15.58 0.63
CA PHE A 285 -6.49 14.94 0.82
C PHE A 285 -5.34 15.96 0.79
N LEU A 286 -5.42 16.98 -0.06
CA LEU A 286 -4.43 18.07 -0.04
C LEU A 286 -4.42 18.80 1.30
N ALA A 287 -5.60 19.08 1.86
CA ALA A 287 -5.70 19.71 3.18
C ALA A 287 -5.15 18.80 4.28
N ALA A 288 -5.50 17.51 4.26
CA ALA A 288 -5.10 16.56 5.28
C ALA A 288 -3.59 16.27 5.29
N ILE A 289 -2.95 16.18 4.11
CA ILE A 289 -1.55 15.75 3.97
C ILE A 289 -0.59 16.95 3.94
N TYR A 290 -0.93 18.01 3.19
CA TYR A 290 -0.04 19.14 2.93
C TYR A 290 -0.48 20.45 3.58
N ASN A 291 -1.60 20.46 4.33
CA ASN A 291 -2.20 21.67 4.90
C ASN A 291 -2.52 22.75 3.84
N ILE A 292 -2.79 22.33 2.61
CA ILE A 292 -3.16 23.23 1.52
C ILE A 292 -4.69 23.40 1.54
N ARG A 293 -5.14 24.60 1.84
CA ARG A 293 -6.56 24.99 1.77
C ARG A 293 -6.77 25.89 0.54
N LYS A 294 -8.01 25.96 0.07
CA LYS A 294 -8.42 26.91 -1.01
C LYS A 294 -8.15 28.34 -0.64
#